data_3ae1787f40bf23110a3f483be93d8f92
#
_entry.id   3ae1787f40bf23110a3f483be93d8f92
#
_cell.length_a   1.000
_cell.length_b   1.000
_cell.length_c   1.000
_cell.angle_alpha   90.00
_cell.angle_beta   90.00
_cell.angle_gamma   90.00
#
_symmetry.space_group_name_H-M   'P 1'
#
loop_
_entity.id
_entity.type
_entity.pdbx_description
1 polymer ?
#
loop_
_entity_poly.entity_id
_entity_poly.type
_entity_poly.pdbx_seq_one_letter_code
_entity_poly.pdbx_strand_id
1 'polypeptide(L)'
;GPFSQWPETLGFGAIGDEELMEKFGDIARREYAAVGMRVALHPQIDLATEPRWGRQNGTFGENAELTSRLGAAYIRGFQGATLGPESVATMTKHFPGGGPQLNGEDPHFAHGREQVYPGNNFEYHLKPFEAAFEAGTSQLMPYYGVPVGTEYEEVGFGFNKSVITGLARERYGFDGIVCTDWGLLSDAEMMGEAFPARAW
;
A
#
# COMPACT_ATOMS: atom_id res chain seq x y z
N GLY A 1 24.54 -9.31 5.83
CA GLY A 1 23.60 -10.43 5.96
C GLY A 1 23.68 -11.34 4.75
N PRO A 2 23.01 -12.49 4.72
CA PRO A 2 23.05 -13.44 3.60
C PRO A 2 22.25 -12.96 2.38
N PHE A 3 21.39 -11.94 2.55
CA PHE A 3 20.54 -11.40 1.49
C PHE A 3 21.16 -10.16 0.85
N SER A 4 20.72 -9.86 -0.38
CA SER A 4 21.13 -8.66 -1.10
C SER A 4 20.74 -7.38 -0.33
N GLN A 5 21.53 -6.33 -0.52
CA GLN A 5 21.34 -5.04 0.17
C GLN A 5 20.86 -4.01 -0.87
N TRP A 6 19.76 -3.36 -0.57
CA TRP A 6 19.10 -2.39 -1.46
C TRP A 6 18.73 -1.11 -0.68
N PRO A 7 18.54 0.01 -1.36
CA PRO A 7 18.04 1.21 -0.70
C PRO A 7 16.59 1.03 -0.21
N GLU A 8 16.16 1.88 0.69
CA GLU A 8 14.74 2.05 1.01
C GLU A 8 13.93 2.45 -0.22
N THR A 9 12.62 2.23 -0.20
CA THR A 9 11.72 2.49 -1.32
C THR A 9 11.81 3.93 -1.84
N LEU A 10 11.94 4.92 -0.93
CA LEU A 10 12.15 6.31 -1.30
C LEU A 10 13.45 6.54 -2.09
N GLY A 11 14.49 5.76 -1.79
CA GLY A 11 15.74 5.77 -2.57
C GLY A 11 15.53 5.29 -4.00
N PHE A 12 14.71 4.26 -4.21
CA PHE A 12 14.30 3.83 -5.55
C PHE A 12 13.47 4.91 -6.26
N GLY A 13 12.59 5.61 -5.53
CA GLY A 13 11.86 6.76 -6.05
C GLY A 13 12.79 7.86 -6.56
N ALA A 14 13.88 8.15 -5.83
CA ALA A 14 14.88 9.12 -6.25
C ALA A 14 15.71 8.68 -7.48
N ILE A 15 15.92 7.38 -7.66
CA ILE A 15 16.59 6.80 -8.85
C ILE A 15 15.64 6.86 -10.06
N GLY A 16 14.39 6.49 -9.89
CA GLY A 16 13.35 6.56 -10.93
C GLY A 16 13.48 5.55 -12.06
N ASP A 17 14.25 4.47 -11.89
CA ASP A 17 14.55 3.45 -12.90
C ASP A 17 13.65 2.22 -12.75
N GLU A 18 12.74 2.02 -13.71
CA GLU A 18 11.80 0.90 -13.72
C GLU A 18 12.46 -0.46 -13.95
N GLU A 19 13.48 -0.51 -14.81
CA GLU A 19 14.18 -1.78 -15.09
C GLU A 19 14.94 -2.25 -13.85
N LEU A 20 15.57 -1.30 -13.15
CA LEU A 20 16.22 -1.58 -11.87
C LEU A 20 15.20 -2.02 -10.81
N MET A 21 14.02 -1.41 -10.78
CA MET A 21 12.96 -1.78 -9.84
C MET A 21 12.44 -3.19 -10.09
N GLU A 22 12.18 -3.55 -11.33
CA GLU A 22 11.75 -4.91 -11.70
C GLU A 22 12.84 -5.95 -11.40
N LYS A 23 14.09 -5.62 -11.70
CA LYS A 23 15.25 -6.47 -11.35
C LYS A 23 15.41 -6.67 -9.85
N PHE A 24 15.23 -5.60 -9.05
CA PHE A 24 15.19 -5.73 -7.60
C PHE A 24 14.09 -6.71 -7.17
N GLY A 25 12.87 -6.53 -7.70
CA GLY A 25 11.74 -7.41 -7.38
C GLY A 25 12.03 -8.87 -7.69
N ASP A 26 12.64 -9.19 -8.84
CA ASP A 26 13.01 -10.55 -9.21
C ASP A 26 14.08 -11.15 -8.27
N ILE A 27 15.10 -10.38 -7.92
CA ILE A 27 16.14 -10.84 -6.99
C ILE A 27 15.53 -11.09 -5.61
N ALA A 28 14.76 -10.15 -5.07
CA ALA A 28 14.10 -10.29 -3.77
C ALA A 28 13.10 -11.47 -3.78
N ARG A 29 12.34 -11.66 -4.86
CA ARG A 29 11.45 -12.81 -5.04
C ARG A 29 12.20 -14.15 -4.88
N ARG A 30 13.36 -14.28 -5.51
CA ARG A 30 14.17 -15.51 -5.41
C ARG A 30 14.69 -15.72 -3.99
N GLU A 31 15.09 -14.64 -3.31
CA GLU A 31 15.54 -14.71 -1.92
C GLU A 31 14.38 -15.08 -0.98
N TYR A 32 13.18 -14.52 -1.17
CA TYR A 32 11.97 -14.88 -0.44
C TYR A 32 11.60 -16.35 -0.63
N ALA A 33 11.60 -16.80 -1.88
CA ALA A 33 11.30 -18.19 -2.21
C ALA A 33 12.31 -19.16 -1.59
N ALA A 34 13.60 -18.80 -1.55
CA ALA A 34 14.65 -19.63 -0.97
C ALA A 34 14.48 -19.89 0.54
N VAL A 35 13.84 -18.96 1.27
CA VAL A 35 13.53 -19.11 2.70
C VAL A 35 12.07 -19.51 2.96
N GLY A 36 11.32 -19.86 1.92
CA GLY A 36 9.95 -20.37 2.03
C GLY A 36 8.86 -19.28 2.12
N MET A 37 9.19 -18.00 1.98
CA MET A 37 8.20 -16.92 1.95
C MET A 37 7.53 -16.84 0.58
N ARG A 38 6.19 -16.81 0.56
CA ARG A 38 5.38 -16.81 -0.67
C ARG A 38 4.45 -15.59 -0.78
N VAL A 39 4.41 -14.76 0.24
CA VAL A 39 3.64 -13.51 0.27
C VAL A 39 4.53 -12.40 0.81
N ALA A 40 4.51 -11.27 0.13
CA ALA A 40 5.19 -10.04 0.51
C ALA A 40 4.16 -8.99 0.92
N LEU A 41 4.28 -8.41 2.13
CA LEU A 41 3.38 -7.36 2.66
C LEU A 41 3.71 -5.97 2.07
N HIS A 42 3.96 -5.93 0.79
CA HIS A 42 4.38 -4.76 0.01
C HIS A 42 4.10 -4.99 -1.50
N PRO A 43 4.22 -3.98 -2.38
CA PRO A 43 4.77 -2.65 -2.15
C PRO A 43 3.84 -1.71 -1.39
N GLN A 44 4.43 -0.70 -0.72
CA GLN A 44 3.72 0.46 -0.22
C GLN A 44 3.75 1.53 -1.31
N ILE A 45 2.58 1.83 -1.89
CA ILE A 45 2.44 2.78 -3.00
C ILE A 45 1.59 4.01 -2.63
N ASP A 46 1.49 4.29 -1.34
CA ASP A 46 0.94 5.54 -0.83
C ASP A 46 1.75 6.72 -1.40
N LEU A 47 1.09 7.85 -1.66
CA LEU A 47 1.78 9.07 -2.05
C LEU A 47 2.09 9.92 -0.82
N ALA A 48 3.36 10.23 -0.60
CA ALA A 48 3.86 11.00 0.55
C ALA A 48 3.55 12.50 0.40
N THR A 49 2.27 12.87 0.31
CA THR A 49 1.81 14.25 0.09
C THR A 49 1.77 15.10 1.37
N GLU A 50 1.81 14.47 2.54
CA GLU A 50 1.95 15.15 3.83
C GLU A 50 3.38 14.97 4.37
N PRO A 51 4.23 15.99 4.35
CA PRO A 51 5.65 15.85 4.67
C PRO A 51 5.95 15.50 6.13
N ARG A 52 4.98 15.67 7.04
CA ARG A 52 5.10 15.29 8.46
C ARG A 52 4.78 13.83 8.73
N TRP A 53 4.18 13.13 7.75
CA TRP A 53 3.82 11.73 7.91
C TRP A 53 5.07 10.83 8.07
N GLY A 54 5.12 10.06 9.15
CA GLY A 54 6.30 9.28 9.56
C GLY A 54 6.64 8.08 8.66
N ARG A 55 5.77 7.70 7.70
CA ARG A 55 5.97 6.52 6.84
C ARG A 55 6.45 6.85 5.43
N GLN A 56 6.96 8.04 5.18
CA GLN A 56 7.41 8.48 3.85
C GLN A 56 8.52 7.60 3.26
N ASN A 57 9.45 7.13 4.09
CA ASN A 57 10.58 6.30 3.66
C ASN A 57 10.17 4.97 2.99
N GLY A 58 8.99 4.47 3.32
CA GLY A 58 8.41 3.27 2.71
C GLY A 58 7.72 3.52 1.36
N THR A 59 7.60 4.78 0.91
CA THR A 59 6.94 5.19 -0.32
C THR A 59 7.95 5.46 -1.44
N PHE A 60 7.47 5.61 -2.69
CA PHE A 60 8.27 6.11 -3.81
C PHE A 60 8.27 7.65 -3.92
N GLY A 61 7.66 8.36 -2.94
CA GLY A 61 7.51 9.81 -2.92
C GLY A 61 6.07 10.27 -3.17
N GLU A 62 5.92 11.53 -3.58
CA GLU A 62 4.61 12.17 -3.76
C GLU A 62 4.06 12.15 -5.19
N ASN A 63 4.90 11.80 -6.17
CA ASN A 63 4.52 11.83 -7.58
C ASN A 63 3.77 10.56 -7.98
N ALA A 64 2.50 10.70 -8.37
CA ALA A 64 1.63 9.57 -8.69
C ALA A 64 2.11 8.80 -9.93
N GLU A 65 2.61 9.46 -10.97
CA GLU A 65 3.07 8.80 -12.19
C GLU A 65 4.33 7.97 -11.94
N LEU A 66 5.29 8.54 -11.21
CA LEU A 66 6.51 7.82 -10.81
C LEU A 66 6.16 6.61 -9.95
N THR A 67 5.32 6.80 -8.94
CA THR A 67 4.88 5.72 -8.03
C THR A 67 4.13 4.63 -8.78
N SER A 68 3.28 4.99 -9.75
CA SER A 68 2.57 4.04 -10.62
C SER A 68 3.54 3.15 -11.40
N ARG A 69 4.52 3.75 -12.08
CA ARG A 69 5.51 3.03 -12.88
C ARG A 69 6.39 2.12 -12.03
N LEU A 70 6.94 2.64 -10.93
CA LEU A 70 7.80 1.87 -10.04
C LEU A 70 7.02 0.79 -9.28
N GLY A 71 5.81 1.08 -8.81
CA GLY A 71 4.94 0.11 -8.15
C GLY A 71 4.56 -1.06 -9.07
N ALA A 72 4.21 -0.77 -10.32
CA ALA A 72 3.93 -1.79 -11.31
C ALA A 72 5.17 -2.66 -11.62
N ALA A 73 6.35 -2.05 -11.80
CA ALA A 73 7.60 -2.77 -12.00
C ALA A 73 7.95 -3.66 -10.80
N TYR A 74 7.74 -3.15 -9.59
CA TYR A 74 7.91 -3.92 -8.36
C TYR A 74 7.04 -5.18 -8.33
N ILE A 75 5.74 -5.03 -8.64
CA ILE A 75 4.78 -6.13 -8.67
C ILE A 75 5.20 -7.17 -9.72
N ARG A 76 5.56 -6.75 -10.94
CA ARG A 76 6.05 -7.65 -11.98
C ARG A 76 7.30 -8.41 -11.57
N GLY A 77 8.23 -7.75 -10.89
CA GLY A 77 9.45 -8.39 -10.37
C GLY A 77 9.15 -9.49 -9.36
N PHE A 78 8.22 -9.26 -8.43
CA PHE A 78 7.84 -10.24 -7.40
C PHE A 78 6.92 -11.34 -7.91
N GLN A 79 5.97 -11.03 -8.78
CA GLN A 79 4.96 -11.99 -9.23
C GLN A 79 5.31 -12.65 -10.56
N GLY A 80 6.16 -12.01 -11.38
CA GLY A 80 6.34 -12.37 -12.78
C GLY A 80 5.16 -11.89 -13.63
N ALA A 81 5.11 -12.29 -14.89
CA ALA A 81 4.02 -11.94 -15.82
C ALA A 81 2.67 -12.55 -15.41
N THR A 82 2.69 -13.68 -14.72
CA THR A 82 1.52 -14.36 -14.16
C THR A 82 1.90 -15.04 -12.85
N LEU A 83 0.97 -15.11 -11.91
CA LEU A 83 1.17 -15.85 -10.67
C LEU A 83 1.39 -17.34 -10.94
N GLY A 84 2.42 -17.89 -10.32
CA GLY A 84 2.79 -19.30 -10.47
C GLY A 84 3.65 -19.81 -9.32
N PRO A 85 4.16 -21.06 -9.42
CA PRO A 85 4.95 -21.67 -8.35
C PRO A 85 6.24 -20.92 -7.99
N GLU A 86 6.77 -20.14 -8.93
CA GLU A 86 7.98 -19.34 -8.74
C GLU A 86 7.68 -17.90 -8.25
N SER A 87 6.41 -17.52 -8.15
CA SER A 87 6.01 -16.18 -7.71
C SER A 87 6.09 -16.02 -6.19
N VAL A 88 6.29 -14.77 -5.76
CA VAL A 88 5.94 -14.30 -4.44
C VAL A 88 4.80 -13.30 -4.61
N ALA A 89 3.65 -13.61 -4.04
CA ALA A 89 2.44 -12.80 -4.14
C ALA A 89 2.65 -11.44 -3.47
N THR A 90 2.26 -10.36 -4.13
CA THR A 90 2.34 -9.01 -3.56
C THR A 90 1.03 -8.62 -2.87
N MET A 91 1.13 -7.93 -1.75
CA MET A 91 0.04 -7.29 -1.03
C MET A 91 0.23 -5.79 -1.09
N THR A 92 -0.33 -5.17 -2.12
CA THR A 92 -0.18 -3.74 -2.36
C THR A 92 -0.94 -2.94 -1.31
N LYS A 93 -0.30 -1.89 -0.79
CA LYS A 93 -0.83 -1.13 0.36
C LYS A 93 -0.48 0.36 0.29
N HIS A 94 -1.20 1.20 1.04
CA HIS A 94 -2.42 0.94 1.81
C HIS A 94 -3.61 1.59 1.10
N PHE A 95 -4.47 0.78 0.55
CA PHE A 95 -5.58 1.25 -0.28
C PHE A 95 -6.59 2.09 0.54
N PRO A 96 -7.09 3.19 0.02
CA PRO A 96 -6.89 3.81 -1.30
C PRO A 96 -5.77 4.88 -1.34
N GLY A 97 -4.84 4.85 -0.43
CA GLY A 97 -3.69 5.75 -0.29
C GLY A 97 -3.62 6.39 1.09
N GLY A 98 -2.59 6.07 1.86
CA GLY A 98 -2.44 6.49 3.26
C GLY A 98 -1.70 7.82 3.46
N GLY A 99 -1.26 8.49 2.39
CA GLY A 99 -0.40 9.66 2.47
C GLY A 99 -1.03 10.95 3.02
N PRO A 100 -2.31 11.28 2.72
CA PRO A 100 -2.90 12.58 3.09
C PRO A 100 -3.42 12.60 4.54
N GLN A 101 -2.59 12.29 5.50
CA GLN A 101 -2.92 12.28 6.92
C GLN A 101 -3.07 13.70 7.47
N LEU A 102 -4.15 13.97 8.19
CA LEU A 102 -4.34 15.25 8.86
C LEU A 102 -3.15 15.52 9.82
N ASN A 103 -2.45 16.64 9.60
CA ASN A 103 -1.25 17.03 10.36
C ASN A 103 -0.08 16.02 10.36
N GLY A 104 -0.10 15.00 9.49
CA GLY A 104 0.87 13.92 9.48
C GLY A 104 0.70 12.88 10.58
N GLU A 105 -0.41 12.92 11.29
CA GLU A 105 -0.71 11.99 12.38
C GLU A 105 -0.90 10.56 11.86
N ASP A 106 -0.58 9.57 12.69
CA ASP A 106 -0.59 8.17 12.29
C ASP A 106 -1.92 7.48 12.63
N PRO A 107 -2.61 6.87 11.66
CA PRO A 107 -3.92 6.23 11.86
C PRO A 107 -3.86 4.87 12.58
N HIS A 108 -2.69 4.43 13.04
CA HIS A 108 -2.63 3.37 14.05
C HIS A 108 -3.24 3.81 15.38
N PHE A 109 -3.39 5.13 15.57
CA PHE A 109 -3.98 5.73 16.75
C PHE A 109 -5.27 6.48 16.40
N ALA A 110 -6.25 6.47 17.30
CA ALA A 110 -7.56 7.10 17.07
C ALA A 110 -7.47 8.60 16.76
N HIS A 111 -6.48 9.32 17.33
CA HIS A 111 -6.27 10.73 17.08
C HIS A 111 -5.73 11.03 15.68
N GLY A 112 -5.08 10.06 15.03
CA GLY A 112 -4.50 10.20 13.69
C GLY A 112 -5.35 9.61 12.57
N ARG A 113 -6.60 9.21 12.84
CA ARG A 113 -7.43 8.49 11.88
C ARG A 113 -7.87 9.30 10.65
N GLU A 114 -7.88 10.63 10.73
CA GLU A 114 -8.45 11.48 9.69
C GLU A 114 -7.51 11.65 8.49
N GLN A 115 -8.04 11.36 7.30
CA GLN A 115 -7.40 11.70 6.02
C GLN A 115 -8.18 12.81 5.33
N VAL A 116 -7.47 13.86 4.92
CA VAL A 116 -8.04 15.07 4.35
C VAL A 116 -7.47 15.38 2.98
N TYR A 117 -8.28 15.92 2.10
CA TYR A 117 -7.93 16.20 0.72
C TYR A 117 -8.19 17.67 0.38
N PRO A 118 -7.42 18.63 0.93
CA PRO A 118 -7.70 20.06 0.80
C PRO A 118 -7.66 20.56 -0.66
N GLY A 119 -6.94 19.83 -1.53
CA GLY A 119 -6.92 20.09 -2.97
C GLY A 119 -7.98 19.35 -3.76
N ASN A 120 -8.93 18.68 -3.11
CA ASN A 120 -9.92 17.80 -3.74
C ASN A 120 -9.29 16.77 -4.70
N ASN A 121 -8.17 16.20 -4.29
CA ASN A 121 -7.33 15.35 -5.14
C ASN A 121 -7.33 13.87 -4.74
N PHE A 122 -8.43 13.36 -4.18
CA PHE A 122 -8.58 11.94 -3.83
C PHE A 122 -8.20 11.01 -5.00
N GLU A 123 -8.69 11.31 -6.21
CA GLU A 123 -8.39 10.55 -7.42
C GLU A 123 -6.89 10.50 -7.77
N TYR A 124 -6.12 11.50 -7.36
CA TYR A 124 -4.67 11.48 -7.56
C TYR A 124 -3.99 10.34 -6.78
N HIS A 125 -4.49 10.06 -5.58
CA HIS A 125 -4.00 8.98 -4.72
C HIS A 125 -4.37 7.59 -5.22
N LEU A 126 -5.40 7.46 -6.08
CA LEU A 126 -5.80 6.18 -6.67
C LEU A 126 -4.91 5.74 -7.84
N LYS A 127 -4.25 6.67 -8.53
CA LYS A 127 -3.44 6.35 -9.73
C LYS A 127 -2.42 5.23 -9.53
N PRO A 128 -1.63 5.19 -8.44
CA PRO A 128 -0.72 4.06 -8.22
C PRO A 128 -1.43 2.72 -8.06
N PHE A 129 -2.62 2.72 -7.48
CA PHE A 129 -3.41 1.49 -7.32
C PHE A 129 -4.03 1.02 -8.64
N GLU A 130 -4.45 1.93 -9.52
CA GLU A 130 -4.85 1.60 -10.89
C GLU A 130 -3.74 0.84 -11.61
N ALA A 131 -2.52 1.38 -11.59
CA ALA A 131 -1.35 0.73 -12.18
C ALA A 131 -1.00 -0.61 -11.50
N ALA A 132 -1.22 -0.73 -10.20
CA ALA A 132 -1.01 -1.98 -9.47
C ALA A 132 -2.03 -3.06 -9.86
N PHE A 133 -3.29 -2.69 -10.08
CA PHE A 133 -4.33 -3.60 -10.57
C PHE A 133 -4.01 -4.07 -12.00
N GLU A 134 -3.61 -3.15 -12.88
CA GLU A 134 -3.16 -3.48 -14.25
C GLU A 134 -1.93 -4.39 -14.25
N ALA A 135 -1.01 -4.21 -13.30
CA ALA A 135 0.16 -5.08 -13.11
C ALA A 135 -0.20 -6.44 -12.47
N GLY A 136 -1.45 -6.65 -12.10
CA GLY A 136 -1.96 -7.92 -11.59
C GLY A 136 -1.61 -8.19 -10.13
N THR A 137 -1.52 -7.16 -9.27
CA THR A 137 -1.32 -7.39 -7.82
C THR A 137 -2.35 -8.39 -7.28
N SER A 138 -1.88 -9.38 -6.53
CA SER A 138 -2.73 -10.48 -6.07
C SER A 138 -3.50 -10.17 -4.79
N GLN A 139 -3.01 -9.23 -3.99
CA GLN A 139 -3.61 -8.88 -2.71
C GLN A 139 -3.59 -7.37 -2.51
N LEU A 140 -4.54 -6.90 -1.73
CA LEU A 140 -4.74 -5.49 -1.40
C LEU A 140 -4.94 -5.34 0.10
N MET A 141 -4.24 -4.40 0.72
CA MET A 141 -4.42 -4.07 2.13
C MET A 141 -5.04 -2.68 2.25
N PRO A 142 -6.30 -2.58 2.73
CA PRO A 142 -6.89 -1.28 3.05
C PRO A 142 -6.25 -0.66 4.29
N TYR A 143 -6.20 0.68 4.31
CA TYR A 143 -5.60 1.42 5.41
C TYR A 143 -6.59 1.66 6.56
N TYR A 144 -6.08 2.17 7.69
CA TYR A 144 -6.89 2.49 8.86
C TYR A 144 -7.65 3.82 8.74
N GLY A 145 -7.20 4.70 7.85
CA GLY A 145 -7.67 6.07 7.75
C GLY A 145 -9.16 6.21 7.46
N VAL A 146 -9.72 7.35 7.83
CA VAL A 146 -11.10 7.76 7.60
C VAL A 146 -11.09 8.92 6.61
N PRO A 147 -11.79 8.82 5.45
CA PRO A 147 -11.85 9.91 4.48
C PRO A 147 -12.78 11.01 4.99
N VAL A 148 -12.24 12.17 5.35
CA VAL A 148 -13.03 13.29 5.85
C VAL A 148 -13.27 14.31 4.74
N GLY A 149 -14.53 14.77 4.61
CA GLY A 149 -14.92 15.78 3.64
C GLY A 149 -14.83 15.33 2.19
N THR A 150 -15.03 14.05 1.92
CA THR A 150 -15.11 13.45 0.59
C THR A 150 -16.53 12.99 0.27
N GLU A 151 -16.74 12.41 -0.92
CA GLU A 151 -18.01 11.76 -1.25
C GLU A 151 -18.22 10.39 -0.59
N TYR A 152 -17.17 9.82 0.00
CA TYR A 152 -17.21 8.52 0.66
C TYR A 152 -17.67 8.65 2.11
N GLU A 153 -18.24 7.57 2.63
CA GLU A 153 -18.62 7.49 4.04
C GLU A 153 -17.42 7.80 4.95
N GLU A 154 -17.64 8.59 6.00
CA GLU A 154 -16.59 8.85 7.01
C GLU A 154 -16.43 7.65 7.96
N VAL A 155 -15.97 6.55 7.38
CA VAL A 155 -15.70 5.27 8.03
C VAL A 155 -14.32 4.79 7.60
N GLY A 156 -13.58 4.15 8.50
CA GLY A 156 -12.25 3.61 8.21
C GLY A 156 -12.24 2.76 6.96
N PHE A 157 -11.24 2.94 6.11
CA PHE A 157 -11.20 2.32 4.77
C PHE A 157 -11.40 0.82 4.78
N GLY A 158 -10.91 0.10 5.80
CA GLY A 158 -11.10 -1.34 5.94
C GLY A 158 -12.56 -1.78 6.14
N PHE A 159 -13.43 -0.87 6.56
CA PHE A 159 -14.88 -1.09 6.76
C PHE A 159 -15.74 -0.33 5.75
N ASN A 160 -15.13 0.47 4.90
CA ASN A 160 -15.82 1.35 3.97
C ASN A 160 -16.28 0.57 2.74
N LYS A 161 -17.59 0.32 2.65
CA LYS A 161 -18.17 -0.41 1.52
C LYS A 161 -17.96 0.30 0.20
N SER A 162 -18.10 1.62 0.17
CA SER A 162 -17.91 2.41 -1.07
C SER A 162 -16.48 2.31 -1.58
N VAL A 163 -15.50 2.17 -0.70
CA VAL A 163 -14.08 2.01 -1.05
C VAL A 163 -13.76 0.56 -1.41
N ILE A 164 -14.11 -0.42 -0.56
CA ILE A 164 -13.74 -1.83 -0.82
C ILE A 164 -14.58 -2.42 -1.96
N THR A 165 -15.88 -2.28 -1.90
CA THR A 165 -16.77 -2.81 -2.94
C THR A 165 -16.81 -1.86 -4.13
N GLY A 166 -17.15 -0.60 -3.93
CA GLY A 166 -17.35 0.36 -5.02
C GLY A 166 -16.08 0.63 -5.81
N LEU A 167 -14.97 0.98 -5.15
CA LEU A 167 -13.73 1.25 -5.89
C LEU A 167 -12.99 -0.04 -6.26
N ALA A 168 -12.57 -0.86 -5.29
CA ALA A 168 -11.68 -1.97 -5.61
C ALA A 168 -12.40 -3.04 -6.46
N ARG A 169 -13.61 -3.47 -6.06
CA ARG A 169 -14.29 -4.55 -6.76
C ARG A 169 -15.03 -4.12 -8.04
N GLU A 170 -15.82 -3.04 -7.97
CA GLU A 170 -16.71 -2.65 -9.07
C GLU A 170 -16.01 -1.74 -10.08
N ARG A 171 -15.33 -0.68 -9.62
CA ARG A 171 -14.65 0.27 -10.52
C ARG A 171 -13.40 -0.34 -11.16
N TYR A 172 -12.55 -0.98 -10.37
CA TYR A 172 -11.26 -1.51 -10.83
C TYR A 172 -11.27 -3.00 -11.15
N GLY A 173 -12.36 -3.71 -10.86
CA GLY A 173 -12.47 -5.15 -11.17
C GLY A 173 -11.48 -6.03 -10.38
N PHE A 174 -10.96 -5.56 -9.26
CA PHE A 174 -10.03 -6.33 -8.45
C PHE A 174 -10.74 -7.54 -7.84
N ASP A 175 -10.32 -8.74 -8.19
CA ASP A 175 -10.88 -10.01 -7.73
C ASP A 175 -9.99 -10.76 -6.74
N GLY A 176 -8.80 -10.19 -6.44
CA GLY A 176 -7.84 -10.76 -5.51
C GLY A 176 -8.25 -10.70 -4.04
N ILE A 177 -7.31 -11.01 -3.17
CA ILE A 177 -7.54 -11.05 -1.71
C ILE A 177 -7.48 -9.64 -1.13
N VAL A 178 -8.52 -9.24 -0.39
CA VAL A 178 -8.46 -8.08 0.52
C VAL A 178 -8.03 -8.58 1.88
N CYS A 179 -6.83 -8.21 2.29
CA CYS A 179 -6.24 -8.58 3.58
C CYS A 179 -6.33 -7.38 4.53
N THR A 180 -6.89 -7.58 5.71
CA THR A 180 -6.96 -6.51 6.71
C THR A 180 -5.57 -6.14 7.23
N ASP A 181 -5.36 -4.87 7.56
CA ASP A 181 -4.19 -4.44 8.30
C ASP A 181 -4.27 -4.93 9.76
N TRP A 182 -3.18 -4.81 10.50
CA TRP A 182 -3.03 -5.38 11.85
C TRP A 182 -3.98 -4.74 12.86
N GLY A 183 -4.64 -5.59 13.67
CA GLY A 183 -5.58 -5.14 14.70
C GLY A 183 -6.78 -4.37 14.16
N LEU A 184 -7.17 -4.57 12.89
CA LEU A 184 -8.32 -3.89 12.28
C LEU A 184 -9.65 -4.44 12.85
N LEU A 185 -9.78 -5.76 12.92
CA LEU A 185 -11.02 -6.43 13.29
C LEU A 185 -11.13 -6.79 14.77
N SER A 186 -10.04 -6.77 15.51
CA SER A 186 -9.99 -7.17 16.91
C SER A 186 -9.02 -6.32 17.69
N ASP A 187 -9.23 -6.25 18.98
CA ASP A 187 -8.26 -5.67 19.90
C ASP A 187 -6.92 -6.41 19.78
N ALA A 188 -5.85 -5.67 19.90
CA ALA A 188 -4.49 -6.19 19.85
C ALA A 188 -3.67 -5.64 21.02
N GLU A 189 -2.63 -6.34 21.41
CA GLU A 189 -1.61 -5.85 22.33
C GLU A 189 -0.28 -5.79 21.60
N MET A 190 0.37 -4.64 21.64
CA MET A 190 1.71 -4.44 21.07
C MET A 190 2.59 -3.73 22.08
N MET A 191 3.78 -4.28 22.34
CA MET A 191 4.77 -3.72 23.29
C MET A 191 4.21 -3.47 24.71
N GLY A 192 3.21 -4.26 25.14
CA GLY A 192 2.57 -4.13 26.45
C GLY A 192 1.48 -3.06 26.52
N GLU A 193 1.11 -2.46 25.40
CA GLU A 193 -0.01 -1.53 25.29
C GLU A 193 -1.20 -2.16 24.57
N ALA A 194 -2.40 -1.91 25.07
CA ALA A 194 -3.64 -2.37 24.46
C ALA A 194 -4.04 -1.40 23.33
N PHE A 195 -4.27 -1.97 22.15
CA PHE A 195 -4.79 -1.26 20.99
C PHE A 195 -6.19 -1.78 20.68
N PRO A 196 -7.24 -0.97 20.83
CA PRO A 196 -8.58 -1.38 20.44
C PRO A 196 -8.68 -1.59 18.94
N ALA A 197 -9.64 -2.42 18.51
CA ALA A 197 -9.96 -2.61 17.10
C ALA A 197 -10.18 -1.26 16.41
N ARG A 198 -9.63 -1.12 15.20
CA ARG A 198 -9.65 0.15 14.45
C ARG A 198 -10.88 0.25 13.55
N ALA A 199 -12.04 -0.01 14.15
CA ALA A 199 -13.34 -0.01 13.49
C ALA A 199 -14.03 1.38 13.56
N TRP A 200 -13.29 2.44 13.27
CA TRP A 200 -13.85 3.79 13.18
C TRP A 200 -14.28 4.14 11.78
#